data_dd2a3177e337f74bbacaae5f4c12fab7
#
_entry.id   dd2a3177e337f74bbacaae5f4c12fab7
#
_cell.length_a   1.000
_cell.length_b   1.000
_cell.length_c   1.000
_cell.angle_alpha   90.00
_cell.angle_beta   90.00
_cell.angle_gamma   90.00
#
_symmetry.space_group_name_H-M   'P 1'
#
loop_
_entity.id
_entity.type
_entity.pdbx_description
1 polymer ?
#
loop_
_entity_poly.entity_id
_entity_poly.type
_entity_poly.pdbx_seq_one_letter_code
_entity_poly.pdbx_strand_id
1 'polypeptide(L)'
;MMKKNGIFLVWGFWQLVCLSAAGQVDVTFHRASLPVLSGEDNNHVGYLQAIRQGGSKDRMTGLSYSFEGTDCLDQIAEISLYACNARGRMDRNKRIAVSKVTERQGSFRLHESLLSDTCYWAFVVKTREGLPLSGRVNLNCTDVTFDSGKVHLGTTYPEGLRTGIALRKSKQDGVNTSRIPGLVTSRKGTLLAIYDARWESGRDLQGDIDIALNRSEDGGKTWQPMQRVLDRKEWGNLPEKYNGVSDACILSDEKTGTLYVAGLWMHGVLDGKTGRWVEGL
;
A
#
# COMPACT_ATOMS: atom_id res chain seq x y z
N MET A 1 -12.04 -73.67 50.19
CA MET A 1 -11.18 -73.17 49.12
C MET A 1 -12.08 -72.58 48.06
N MET A 2 -12.36 -71.27 48.17
CA MET A 2 -13.34 -70.54 47.31
C MET A 2 -12.64 -69.87 46.14
N LYS A 3 -13.04 -70.20 44.91
CA LYS A 3 -12.63 -69.52 43.72
C LYS A 3 -13.56 -68.31 43.44
N LYS A 4 -13.02 -67.13 43.49
CA LYS A 4 -13.71 -65.89 43.08
C LYS A 4 -13.64 -65.73 41.59
N ASN A 5 -14.80 -65.71 40.94
CA ASN A 5 -14.94 -65.31 39.53
C ASN A 5 -14.99 -63.76 39.45
N GLY A 6 -14.00 -63.18 38.79
CA GLY A 6 -13.98 -61.73 38.47
C GLY A 6 -14.66 -61.49 37.13
N ILE A 7 -15.69 -60.64 37.11
CA ILE A 7 -16.35 -60.13 35.92
C ILE A 7 -15.52 -58.96 35.44
N PHE A 8 -14.95 -59.08 34.23
CA PHE A 8 -14.33 -57.94 33.52
C PHE A 8 -15.41 -57.21 32.74
N LEU A 9 -15.75 -56.00 33.16
CA LEU A 9 -16.53 -55.03 32.35
C LEU A 9 -15.57 -54.35 31.37
N VAL A 10 -15.74 -54.66 30.10
CA VAL A 10 -15.07 -53.95 29.00
C VAL A 10 -15.88 -52.68 28.69
N TRP A 11 -15.34 -51.53 29.10
CA TRP A 11 -15.85 -50.24 28.67
C TRP A 11 -15.39 -49.98 27.25
N GLY A 12 -16.29 -50.12 26.27
CA GLY A 12 -16.08 -49.68 24.91
C GLY A 12 -16.07 -48.16 24.85
N PHE A 13 -14.90 -47.56 24.62
CA PHE A 13 -14.78 -46.15 24.23
C PHE A 13 -15.29 -46.04 22.81
N TRP A 14 -16.51 -45.51 22.65
CA TRP A 14 -16.97 -45.00 21.40
C TRP A 14 -16.27 -43.66 21.17
N GLN A 15 -15.21 -43.66 20.39
CA GLN A 15 -14.69 -42.42 19.80
C GLN A 15 -15.76 -41.91 18.83
N LEU A 16 -16.43 -40.82 19.21
CA LEU A 16 -17.20 -40.02 18.30
C LEU A 16 -16.18 -39.44 17.32
N VAL A 17 -16.02 -40.05 16.15
CA VAL A 17 -15.40 -39.43 15.01
C VAL A 17 -16.38 -38.35 14.57
N CYS A 18 -16.17 -37.12 15.02
CA CYS A 18 -16.76 -35.95 14.35
C CYS A 18 -16.23 -35.97 12.92
N LEU A 19 -17.04 -36.47 12.00
CA LEU A 19 -16.87 -36.18 10.58
C LEU A 19 -16.99 -34.65 10.47
N SER A 20 -15.86 -33.96 10.38
CA SER A 20 -15.83 -32.58 9.96
C SER A 20 -16.45 -32.52 8.57
N ALA A 21 -17.54 -31.76 8.46
CA ALA A 21 -18.24 -31.54 7.20
C ALA A 21 -17.24 -31.06 6.15
N ALA A 22 -17.31 -31.67 4.97
CA ALA A 22 -16.53 -31.27 3.81
C ALA A 22 -16.70 -29.77 3.53
N GLY A 23 -15.56 -29.05 3.44
CA GLY A 23 -15.56 -27.67 2.94
C GLY A 23 -15.17 -26.60 3.95
N GLN A 24 -14.17 -26.83 4.79
CA GLN A 24 -13.61 -25.75 5.62
C GLN A 24 -12.80 -24.79 4.77
N VAL A 25 -13.10 -23.49 4.85
CA VAL A 25 -12.34 -22.41 4.24
C VAL A 25 -11.51 -21.74 5.32
N ASP A 26 -10.18 -21.75 5.17
CA ASP A 26 -9.28 -21.03 6.03
C ASP A 26 -9.16 -19.59 5.54
N VAL A 27 -9.34 -18.62 6.43
CA VAL A 27 -9.35 -17.19 6.08
C VAL A 27 -8.31 -16.44 6.88
N THR A 28 -7.52 -15.63 6.19
CA THR A 28 -6.53 -14.74 6.82
C THR A 28 -6.66 -13.33 6.25
N PHE A 29 -6.68 -12.33 7.13
CA PHE A 29 -6.58 -10.92 6.76
C PHE A 29 -5.14 -10.44 6.88
N HIS A 30 -4.62 -9.86 5.80
CA HIS A 30 -3.27 -9.29 5.73
C HIS A 30 -3.37 -7.77 5.61
N ARG A 31 -2.84 -7.05 6.59
CA ARG A 31 -2.80 -5.59 6.57
C ARG A 31 -1.74 -5.08 5.59
N ALA A 32 -2.03 -3.99 4.88
CA ALA A 32 -1.03 -3.27 4.08
C ALA A 32 0.05 -2.64 4.97
N SER A 33 1.18 -2.27 4.36
CA SER A 33 2.30 -1.59 5.03
C SER A 33 2.44 -0.11 4.64
N LEU A 34 1.71 0.32 3.62
CA LEU A 34 1.77 1.69 3.12
C LEU A 34 0.85 2.62 3.92
N PRO A 35 1.19 3.91 4.06
CA PRO A 35 0.30 4.88 4.68
C PRO A 35 -0.98 5.09 3.87
N VAL A 36 -2.03 5.54 4.55
CA VAL A 36 -3.29 5.98 3.94
C VAL A 36 -3.13 7.45 3.56
N LEU A 37 -3.30 7.75 2.29
CA LEU A 37 -3.06 9.08 1.73
C LEU A 37 -4.34 9.91 1.68
N SER A 38 -4.23 11.17 2.08
CA SER A 38 -5.30 12.17 2.07
C SER A 38 -5.75 12.49 0.65
N GLY A 39 -7.06 12.59 0.43
CA GLY A 39 -7.64 12.96 -0.86
C GLY A 39 -7.48 11.91 -1.97
N GLU A 40 -7.17 10.66 -1.61
CA GLU A 40 -6.94 9.60 -2.59
C GLU A 40 -8.08 8.59 -2.62
N ASP A 41 -8.44 8.16 -3.83
CA ASP A 41 -9.52 7.21 -4.07
C ASP A 41 -9.08 5.74 -3.90
N ASN A 42 -7.77 5.46 -3.86
CA ASN A 42 -7.20 4.12 -4.00
C ASN A 42 -6.20 3.77 -2.90
N ASN A 43 -6.54 4.04 -1.65
CA ASN A 43 -5.72 3.62 -0.51
C ASN A 43 -5.92 2.14 -0.23
N HIS A 44 -4.96 1.31 -0.60
CA HIS A 44 -4.95 -0.11 -0.28
C HIS A 44 -4.60 -0.30 1.20
N VAL A 45 -5.54 -0.84 1.98
CA VAL A 45 -5.40 -0.97 3.45
C VAL A 45 -5.17 -2.41 3.92
N GLY A 46 -5.43 -3.39 3.06
CA GLY A 46 -5.18 -4.80 3.34
C GLY A 46 -5.83 -5.71 2.32
N TYR A 47 -5.62 -7.00 2.45
CA TYR A 47 -6.29 -8.01 1.63
C TYR A 47 -6.68 -9.24 2.44
N LEU A 48 -7.74 -9.89 2.00
CA LEU A 48 -8.22 -11.16 2.51
C LEU A 48 -7.67 -12.28 1.64
N GLN A 49 -7.19 -13.34 2.26
CA GLN A 49 -6.86 -14.61 1.65
C GLN A 49 -7.83 -15.67 2.14
N ALA A 50 -8.45 -16.41 1.25
CA ALA A 50 -9.24 -17.58 1.59
C ALA A 50 -8.66 -18.81 0.89
N ILE A 51 -8.38 -19.85 1.68
CA ILE A 51 -7.86 -21.13 1.21
C ILE A 51 -8.93 -22.19 1.44
N ARG A 52 -9.39 -22.78 0.34
CA ARG A 52 -10.42 -23.81 0.35
C ARG A 52 -9.81 -25.18 0.61
N GLN A 53 -10.32 -25.90 1.59
CA GLN A 53 -9.94 -27.27 1.89
C GLN A 53 -10.86 -28.25 1.12
N GLY A 54 -10.28 -29.27 0.51
CA GLY A 54 -11.03 -30.41 -0.01
C GLY A 54 -11.74 -30.24 -1.36
N GLY A 55 -11.46 -29.19 -2.15
CA GLY A 55 -11.92 -29.07 -3.54
C GLY A 55 -13.42 -28.82 -3.76
N SER A 56 -14.23 -28.66 -2.69
CA SER A 56 -15.67 -28.35 -2.80
C SER A 56 -15.88 -26.94 -3.34
N LYS A 57 -16.92 -26.74 -4.18
CA LYS A 57 -17.34 -25.41 -4.60
C LYS A 57 -17.93 -24.67 -3.39
N ASP A 58 -17.48 -23.45 -3.13
CA ASP A 58 -18.03 -22.60 -2.09
C ASP A 58 -18.13 -21.16 -2.59
N ARG A 59 -18.89 -20.34 -1.91
CA ARG A 59 -19.15 -18.96 -2.29
C ARG A 59 -19.14 -18.08 -1.06
N MET A 60 -18.41 -16.97 -1.12
CA MET A 60 -18.44 -15.92 -0.10
C MET A 60 -19.74 -15.11 -0.28
N THR A 61 -20.57 -15.11 0.74
CA THR A 61 -21.90 -14.45 0.76
C THR A 61 -21.92 -13.20 1.62
N GLY A 62 -20.95 -13.04 2.51
CA GLY A 62 -20.86 -11.88 3.37
C GLY A 62 -19.46 -11.66 3.94
N LEU A 63 -19.20 -10.42 4.30
CA LEU A 63 -17.95 -10.02 4.93
C LEU A 63 -18.24 -8.85 5.88
N SER A 64 -17.75 -8.93 7.11
CA SER A 64 -17.83 -7.86 8.11
C SER A 64 -16.47 -7.27 8.38
N TYR A 65 -16.43 -5.96 8.62
CA TYR A 65 -15.20 -5.22 8.89
C TYR A 65 -15.39 -4.20 10.01
N SER A 66 -14.28 -3.78 10.62
CA SER A 66 -14.24 -2.77 11.68
C SER A 66 -13.14 -1.75 11.43
N PHE A 67 -13.47 -0.48 11.64
CA PHE A 67 -12.54 0.65 11.69
C PHE A 67 -12.20 1.04 13.14
N GLU A 68 -12.37 0.12 14.10
CA GLU A 68 -12.02 0.40 15.50
C GLU A 68 -10.53 0.76 15.62
N GLY A 69 -10.21 1.81 16.38
CA GLY A 69 -8.87 2.37 16.46
C GLY A 69 -8.49 3.33 15.31
N THR A 70 -9.46 3.73 14.46
CA THR A 70 -9.26 4.82 13.48
C THR A 70 -9.52 6.17 14.14
N ASP A 71 -8.56 7.11 14.06
CA ASP A 71 -8.68 8.43 14.68
C ASP A 71 -9.62 9.39 13.94
N CYS A 72 -9.71 9.24 12.61
CA CYS A 72 -10.33 10.18 11.69
C CYS A 72 -11.34 9.49 10.76
N LEU A 73 -12.33 8.81 11.35
CA LEU A 73 -13.32 8.03 10.60
C LEU A 73 -14.13 8.90 9.62
N ASP A 74 -14.45 10.12 10.00
CA ASP A 74 -15.17 11.11 9.20
C ASP A 74 -14.43 11.48 7.90
N GLN A 75 -13.12 11.27 7.84
CA GLN A 75 -12.30 11.48 6.66
C GLN A 75 -12.27 10.25 5.72
N ILE A 76 -12.80 9.11 6.13
CA ILE A 76 -12.97 7.94 5.27
C ILE A 76 -14.32 8.05 4.57
N ALA A 77 -14.31 8.26 3.26
CA ALA A 77 -15.56 8.44 2.50
C ALA A 77 -16.21 7.11 2.15
N GLU A 78 -15.41 6.17 1.64
CA GLU A 78 -15.88 4.88 1.14
C GLU A 78 -14.87 3.77 1.44
N ILE A 79 -15.38 2.56 1.54
CA ILE A 79 -14.62 1.31 1.52
C ILE A 79 -15.08 0.47 0.34
N SER A 80 -14.13 -0.09 -0.40
CA SER A 80 -14.39 -0.95 -1.55
C SER A 80 -13.65 -2.27 -1.42
N LEU A 81 -14.23 -3.32 -1.99
CA LEU A 81 -13.64 -4.64 -2.11
C LEU A 81 -13.35 -4.92 -3.59
N TYR A 82 -12.13 -5.35 -3.90
CA TYR A 82 -11.69 -5.69 -5.25
C TYR A 82 -11.13 -7.11 -5.32
N ALA A 83 -11.28 -7.80 -6.43
CA ALA A 83 -10.48 -8.98 -6.69
C ALA A 83 -8.99 -8.59 -6.77
N CYS A 84 -8.11 -9.43 -6.22
CA CYS A 84 -6.67 -9.19 -6.28
C CYS A 84 -5.90 -10.50 -6.44
N ASN A 85 -4.59 -10.41 -6.65
CA ASN A 85 -3.69 -11.56 -6.70
C ASN A 85 -3.05 -11.84 -5.32
N ALA A 86 -2.24 -12.89 -5.24
CA ALA A 86 -1.54 -13.33 -4.03
C ALA A 86 -0.63 -12.28 -3.36
N ARG A 87 -0.31 -11.19 -4.05
CA ARG A 87 0.46 -10.06 -3.51
C ARG A 87 -0.42 -8.87 -3.09
N GLY A 88 -1.74 -9.06 -3.06
CA GLY A 88 -2.70 -7.99 -2.78
C GLY A 88 -2.83 -6.96 -3.91
N ARG A 89 -2.25 -7.21 -5.09
CA ARG A 89 -2.37 -6.31 -6.25
C ARG A 89 -3.76 -6.42 -6.84
N MET A 90 -4.56 -5.37 -6.66
CA MET A 90 -5.96 -5.34 -7.09
C MET A 90 -6.10 -5.25 -8.61
N ASP A 91 -7.15 -5.87 -9.12
CA ASP A 91 -7.66 -5.63 -10.46
C ASP A 91 -8.69 -4.49 -10.40
N ARG A 92 -8.30 -3.31 -10.86
CA ARG A 92 -9.14 -2.10 -10.80
C ARG A 92 -10.46 -2.23 -11.57
N ASN A 93 -10.54 -3.15 -12.49
CA ASN A 93 -11.76 -3.41 -13.29
C ASN A 93 -12.72 -4.37 -12.59
N LYS A 94 -12.30 -5.00 -11.49
CA LYS A 94 -13.08 -6.00 -10.75
C LYS A 94 -13.41 -5.54 -9.35
N ARG A 95 -14.11 -4.39 -9.25
CA ARG A 95 -14.70 -3.96 -7.98
C ARG A 95 -15.93 -4.81 -7.68
N ILE A 96 -15.88 -5.50 -6.56
CA ILE A 96 -16.91 -6.46 -6.11
C ILE A 96 -17.98 -5.76 -5.30
N ALA A 97 -17.56 -4.87 -4.38
CA ALA A 97 -18.49 -4.15 -3.51
C ALA A 97 -17.94 -2.78 -3.14
N VAL A 98 -18.84 -1.88 -2.77
CA VAL A 98 -18.53 -0.55 -2.24
C VAL A 98 -19.58 -0.16 -1.20
N SER A 99 -19.15 0.52 -0.14
CA SER A 99 -20.02 1.09 0.88
C SER A 99 -19.48 2.45 1.33
N LYS A 100 -20.39 3.39 1.63
CA LYS A 100 -20.02 4.62 2.36
C LYS A 100 -19.66 4.24 3.79
N VAL A 101 -18.67 4.93 4.35
CA VAL A 101 -18.27 4.74 5.74
C VAL A 101 -18.94 5.82 6.59
N THR A 102 -19.92 5.41 7.39
CA THR A 102 -20.67 6.26 8.32
C THR A 102 -20.46 5.84 9.77
N GLU A 103 -20.10 4.58 9.97
CA GLU A 103 -19.91 3.95 11.28
C GLU A 103 -18.60 3.15 11.31
N ARG A 104 -18.12 2.85 12.53
CA ARG A 104 -16.90 2.06 12.72
C ARG A 104 -17.03 0.62 12.24
N GLN A 105 -18.23 0.09 12.23
CA GLN A 105 -18.50 -1.29 11.80
C GLN A 105 -19.34 -1.28 10.53
N GLY A 106 -19.06 -2.22 9.65
CA GLY A 106 -19.83 -2.39 8.42
C GLY A 106 -19.70 -3.78 7.85
N SER A 107 -20.51 -4.04 6.84
CA SER A 107 -20.52 -5.33 6.16
C SER A 107 -20.83 -5.20 4.67
N PHE A 108 -20.37 -6.16 3.90
CA PHE A 108 -20.78 -6.38 2.51
C PHE A 108 -21.65 -7.62 2.40
N ARG A 109 -22.71 -7.55 1.61
CA ARG A 109 -23.42 -8.73 1.06
C ARG A 109 -22.80 -9.06 -0.28
N LEU A 110 -22.39 -10.30 -0.48
CA LEU A 110 -21.56 -10.73 -1.60
C LEU A 110 -22.17 -11.96 -2.29
N HIS A 111 -21.67 -12.24 -3.50
CA HIS A 111 -21.99 -13.45 -4.27
C HIS A 111 -20.72 -13.92 -5.00
N GLU A 112 -19.59 -14.02 -4.28
CA GLU A 112 -18.28 -14.32 -4.86
C GLU A 112 -17.97 -15.81 -4.78
N SER A 113 -17.96 -16.48 -5.93
CA SER A 113 -17.57 -17.88 -6.02
C SER A 113 -16.07 -18.07 -5.83
N LEU A 114 -15.68 -19.05 -5.04
CA LEU A 114 -14.28 -19.45 -4.89
C LEU A 114 -13.87 -20.28 -6.11
N LEU A 115 -13.33 -19.60 -7.15
CA LEU A 115 -12.99 -20.20 -8.45
C LEU A 115 -11.67 -21.00 -8.42
N SER A 116 -10.83 -20.80 -7.41
CA SER A 116 -9.56 -21.49 -7.20
C SER A 116 -9.42 -21.92 -5.75
N ASP A 117 -8.43 -22.80 -5.47
CA ASP A 117 -8.17 -23.26 -4.10
C ASP A 117 -7.75 -22.11 -3.18
N THR A 118 -7.16 -21.05 -3.73
CA THR A 118 -6.85 -19.83 -3.00
C THR A 118 -7.39 -18.62 -3.74
N CYS A 119 -8.17 -17.81 -3.05
CA CYS A 119 -8.76 -16.57 -3.56
C CYS A 119 -8.31 -15.38 -2.72
N TYR A 120 -8.25 -14.19 -3.34
CA TYR A 120 -7.76 -12.98 -2.69
C TYR A 120 -8.66 -11.78 -3.01
N TRP A 121 -8.92 -10.93 -2.00
CA TRP A 121 -9.70 -9.70 -2.16
C TRP A 121 -9.03 -8.54 -1.42
N ALA A 122 -8.79 -7.45 -2.13
CA ALA A 122 -8.19 -6.24 -1.59
C ALA A 122 -9.24 -5.28 -1.03
N PHE A 123 -8.96 -4.73 0.15
CA PHE A 123 -9.70 -3.63 0.74
C PHE A 123 -9.05 -2.32 0.35
N VAL A 124 -9.85 -1.40 -0.15
CA VAL A 124 -9.44 -0.08 -0.59
C VAL A 124 -10.33 0.97 0.05
N VAL A 125 -9.75 2.01 0.62
CA VAL A 125 -10.50 3.14 1.15
C VAL A 125 -10.28 4.39 0.31
N LYS A 126 -11.37 5.14 0.13
CA LYS A 126 -11.37 6.49 -0.40
C LYS A 126 -11.36 7.47 0.77
N THR A 127 -10.45 8.43 0.75
CA THR A 127 -10.34 9.46 1.78
C THR A 127 -10.77 10.82 1.24
N ARG A 128 -11.24 11.68 2.16
CA ARG A 128 -11.39 13.10 1.89
C ARG A 128 -10.06 13.83 2.04
N GLU A 129 -9.95 15.01 1.49
CA GLU A 129 -8.83 15.90 1.78
C GLU A 129 -8.84 16.36 3.24
N GLY A 130 -7.66 16.70 3.77
CA GLY A 130 -7.54 17.16 5.15
C GLY A 130 -7.36 16.04 6.18
N LEU A 131 -7.00 14.83 5.75
CA LEU A 131 -6.65 13.73 6.64
C LEU A 131 -5.46 14.16 7.54
N PRO A 132 -5.58 14.12 8.88
CA PRO A 132 -4.49 14.55 9.78
C PRO A 132 -3.23 13.71 9.58
N LEU A 133 -2.06 14.35 9.46
CA LEU A 133 -0.77 13.65 9.26
C LEU A 133 -0.35 12.82 10.48
N SER A 134 -0.87 13.14 11.68
CA SER A 134 -0.66 12.35 12.90
C SER A 134 -1.67 11.23 13.07
N GLY A 135 -2.66 11.13 12.18
CA GLY A 135 -3.76 10.18 12.28
C GLY A 135 -3.37 8.74 11.97
N ARG A 136 -4.29 7.86 12.33
CA ARG A 136 -4.22 6.42 12.04
C ARG A 136 -5.53 5.96 11.42
N VAL A 137 -5.43 5.09 10.44
CA VAL A 137 -6.56 4.37 9.87
C VAL A 137 -6.37 2.88 10.14
N ASN A 138 -7.25 2.32 10.92
CA ASN A 138 -7.22 0.90 11.26
C ASN A 138 -8.41 0.19 10.60
N LEU A 139 -8.14 -0.83 9.80
CA LEU A 139 -9.14 -1.72 9.25
C LEU A 139 -8.83 -3.16 9.66
N ASN A 140 -9.83 -3.83 10.19
CA ASN A 140 -9.80 -5.27 10.47
C ASN A 140 -10.99 -5.94 9.80
N CYS A 141 -10.78 -7.08 9.15
CA CYS A 141 -11.84 -7.98 8.76
C CYS A 141 -12.22 -8.82 9.99
N THR A 142 -13.49 -8.81 10.38
CA THR A 142 -13.94 -9.50 11.60
C THR A 142 -14.57 -10.85 11.31
N ASP A 143 -15.36 -10.93 10.26
CA ASP A 143 -16.07 -12.14 9.89
C ASP A 143 -16.16 -12.30 8.38
N VAL A 144 -16.12 -13.52 7.91
CA VAL A 144 -16.43 -13.90 6.53
C VAL A 144 -17.47 -15.01 6.53
N THR A 145 -18.52 -14.84 5.75
CA THR A 145 -19.59 -15.82 5.61
C THR A 145 -19.51 -16.47 4.24
N PHE A 146 -19.53 -17.80 4.23
CA PHE A 146 -19.60 -18.64 3.05
C PHE A 146 -20.91 -19.42 3.04
N ASP A 147 -21.27 -20.05 1.92
CA ASP A 147 -22.41 -20.97 1.88
C ASP A 147 -22.20 -22.14 2.87
N SER A 148 -20.96 -22.58 3.09
CA SER A 148 -20.58 -23.63 4.04
C SER A 148 -20.60 -23.22 5.52
N GLY A 149 -20.62 -21.92 5.82
CA GLY A 149 -20.61 -21.41 7.20
C GLY A 149 -19.90 -20.07 7.37
N LYS A 150 -19.77 -19.67 8.64
CA LYS A 150 -19.16 -18.40 9.03
C LYS A 150 -17.79 -18.64 9.67
N VAL A 151 -16.78 -17.87 9.23
CA VAL A 151 -15.44 -17.84 9.80
C VAL A 151 -15.25 -16.52 10.55
N HIS A 152 -14.90 -16.60 11.83
CA HIS A 152 -14.54 -15.45 12.65
C HIS A 152 -13.01 -15.27 12.64
N LEU A 153 -12.54 -14.05 12.34
CA LEU A 153 -11.12 -13.73 12.33
C LEU A 153 -10.73 -13.17 13.71
N GLY A 154 -9.99 -13.98 14.48
CA GLY A 154 -9.49 -13.59 15.80
C GLY A 154 -8.29 -12.65 15.78
N THR A 155 -7.62 -12.50 14.62
CA THR A 155 -6.45 -11.64 14.49
C THR A 155 -6.89 -10.20 14.23
N THR A 156 -6.57 -9.30 15.16
CA THR A 156 -6.76 -7.88 15.03
C THR A 156 -5.40 -7.18 15.06
N TYR A 157 -5.27 -6.13 14.25
CA TYR A 157 -4.10 -5.27 14.29
C TYR A 157 -4.39 -4.13 15.27
N PRO A 158 -3.63 -4.01 16.38
CA PRO A 158 -3.92 -3.00 17.40
C PRO A 158 -3.58 -1.58 16.94
N GLU A 159 -2.60 -1.45 16.03
CA GLU A 159 -2.17 -0.16 15.50
C GLU A 159 -2.68 0.05 14.07
N GLY A 160 -3.24 1.23 13.80
CA GLY A 160 -3.64 1.64 12.45
C GLY A 160 -2.45 1.97 11.55
N LEU A 161 -2.72 2.01 10.23
CA LEU A 161 -1.80 2.55 9.22
C LEU A 161 -1.64 4.05 9.45
N ARG A 162 -0.42 4.56 9.32
CA ARG A 162 -0.17 6.00 9.36
C ARG A 162 -0.87 6.70 8.21
N THR A 163 -1.27 7.94 8.43
CA THR A 163 -1.78 8.82 7.39
C THR A 163 -0.65 9.60 6.73
N GLY A 164 -0.90 10.13 5.55
CA GLY A 164 0.07 10.91 4.80
C GLY A 164 -0.56 11.67 3.64
N ILE A 165 0.27 12.34 2.87
CA ILE A 165 -0.12 12.97 1.61
C ILE A 165 0.76 12.47 0.48
N ALA A 166 0.23 12.41 -0.73
CA ALA A 166 1.02 12.22 -1.94
C ALA A 166 1.54 13.58 -2.40
N LEU A 167 2.78 13.92 -2.00
CA LEU A 167 3.39 15.19 -2.40
C LEU A 167 3.49 15.33 -3.92
N ARG A 168 3.82 14.24 -4.60
CA ARG A 168 3.91 14.18 -6.06
C ARG A 168 3.14 12.98 -6.61
N LYS A 169 2.39 13.21 -7.67
CA LYS A 169 1.69 12.18 -8.44
C LYS A 169 2.35 12.02 -9.80
N SER A 170 2.30 10.82 -10.37
CA SER A 170 2.77 10.57 -11.73
C SER A 170 2.08 11.52 -12.72
N LYS A 171 2.84 12.10 -13.63
CA LYS A 171 2.44 13.07 -14.67
C LYS A 171 1.99 14.45 -14.14
N GLN A 172 2.10 14.70 -12.85
CA GLN A 172 1.86 16.03 -12.29
C GLN A 172 2.95 17.00 -12.76
N ASP A 173 2.56 18.21 -13.19
CA ASP A 173 3.44 19.26 -13.74
C ASP A 173 4.32 18.77 -14.92
N GLY A 174 3.84 17.77 -15.68
CA GLY A 174 4.58 17.19 -16.81
C GLY A 174 5.63 16.14 -16.43
N VAL A 175 5.92 15.94 -15.12
CA VAL A 175 6.89 14.97 -14.64
C VAL A 175 6.30 13.56 -14.73
N ASN A 176 6.89 12.69 -15.54
CA ASN A 176 6.44 11.30 -15.70
C ASN A 176 6.52 10.54 -14.37
N THR A 177 7.66 10.63 -13.68
CA THR A 177 7.90 9.89 -12.45
C THR A 177 8.79 10.71 -11.51
N SER A 178 8.41 10.81 -10.21
CA SER A 178 9.24 11.35 -9.15
C SER A 178 9.87 10.19 -8.37
N ARG A 179 11.20 10.21 -8.19
CA ARG A 179 11.95 9.16 -7.48
C ARG A 179 13.04 9.74 -6.59
N ILE A 180 13.71 8.87 -5.83
CA ILE A 180 14.84 9.22 -4.95
C ILE A 180 14.48 10.35 -3.99
N PRO A 181 13.44 10.20 -3.16
CA PRO A 181 12.98 11.28 -2.28
C PRO A 181 13.93 11.49 -1.11
N GLY A 182 14.21 12.75 -0.81
CA GLY A 182 14.84 13.21 0.41
C GLY A 182 13.96 14.23 1.14
N LEU A 183 14.05 14.29 2.46
CA LEU A 183 13.33 15.26 3.27
C LEU A 183 14.25 15.81 4.35
N VAL A 184 14.31 17.15 4.46
CA VAL A 184 15.05 17.82 5.51
C VAL A 184 14.23 18.98 6.07
N THR A 185 14.47 19.32 7.31
CA THR A 185 13.94 20.53 7.94
C THR A 185 15.04 21.57 7.99
N SER A 186 14.77 22.77 7.48
CA SER A 186 15.69 23.91 7.58
C SER A 186 15.74 24.43 9.01
N ARG A 187 16.77 25.21 9.36
CA ARG A 187 16.90 25.90 10.65
C ARG A 187 15.66 26.75 11.01
N LYS A 188 14.91 27.22 10.01
CA LYS A 188 13.69 28.03 10.21
C LYS A 188 12.42 27.18 10.36
N GLY A 189 12.54 25.85 10.37
CA GLY A 189 11.39 24.93 10.46
C GLY A 189 10.70 24.63 9.14
N THR A 190 11.20 25.15 8.01
CA THR A 190 10.66 24.84 6.68
C THR A 190 11.02 23.41 6.29
N LEU A 191 10.04 22.61 5.91
CA LEU A 191 10.26 21.30 5.33
C LEU A 191 10.63 21.45 3.85
N LEU A 192 11.64 20.72 3.43
CA LEU A 192 12.17 20.71 2.07
C LEU A 192 12.20 19.28 1.57
N ALA A 193 11.31 18.94 0.64
CA ALA A 193 11.24 17.63 0.02
C ALA A 193 11.89 17.69 -1.36
N ILE A 194 12.96 16.96 -1.55
CA ILE A 194 13.75 16.89 -2.78
C ILE A 194 13.54 15.53 -3.47
N TYR A 195 13.65 15.49 -4.78
CA TYR A 195 13.48 14.28 -5.57
C TYR A 195 13.98 14.46 -7.00
N ASP A 196 14.23 13.34 -7.68
CA ASP A 196 14.40 13.31 -9.12
C ASP A 196 13.07 13.62 -9.83
N ALA A 197 13.03 14.62 -10.67
CA ALA A 197 11.96 14.87 -11.61
C ALA A 197 12.32 14.25 -12.97
N ARG A 198 11.79 13.04 -13.24
CA ARG A 198 12.06 12.28 -14.48
C ARG A 198 10.97 12.59 -15.50
N TRP A 199 11.32 13.30 -16.54
CA TRP A 199 10.34 13.88 -17.45
C TRP A 199 9.77 12.86 -18.44
N GLU A 200 10.59 12.03 -19.04
CA GLU A 200 10.19 11.13 -20.12
C GLU A 200 9.70 9.77 -19.64
N SER A 201 10.39 9.17 -18.67
CA SER A 201 10.12 7.82 -18.18
C SER A 201 10.60 7.62 -16.75
N GLY A 202 10.22 6.50 -16.13
CA GLY A 202 10.72 6.13 -14.78
C GLY A 202 12.11 5.50 -14.77
N ARG A 203 12.85 5.49 -15.88
CA ARG A 203 14.20 4.93 -15.95
C ARG A 203 15.18 5.75 -15.13
N ASP A 204 16.23 5.09 -14.66
CA ASP A 204 17.43 5.76 -14.13
C ASP A 204 18.17 6.45 -15.29
N LEU A 205 19.22 7.19 -14.96
CA LEU A 205 20.07 7.76 -15.99
C LEU A 205 20.35 6.71 -17.10
N GLN A 206 20.11 7.00 -18.37
CA GLN A 206 20.04 8.33 -18.93
C GLN A 206 18.62 8.74 -19.28
N GLY A 207 18.38 10.06 -19.28
CA GLY A 207 17.14 10.71 -19.68
C GLY A 207 17.16 12.16 -19.20
N ASP A 208 16.15 12.90 -19.61
CA ASP A 208 15.86 14.22 -19.06
C ASP A 208 15.39 14.07 -17.60
N ILE A 209 16.31 14.33 -16.67
CA ILE A 209 16.12 14.20 -15.22
C ILE A 209 16.71 15.43 -14.56
N ASP A 210 15.90 16.09 -13.73
CA ASP A 210 16.32 17.21 -12.88
C ASP A 210 16.17 16.87 -11.41
N ILE A 211 16.88 17.57 -10.54
CA ILE A 211 16.57 17.60 -9.12
C ILE A 211 15.54 18.70 -8.87
N ALA A 212 14.39 18.29 -8.36
CA ALA A 212 13.30 19.18 -8.00
C ALA A 212 13.03 19.20 -6.50
N LEU A 213 12.35 20.24 -6.03
CA LEU A 213 12.09 20.51 -4.62
C LEU A 213 10.69 21.11 -4.44
N ASN A 214 9.99 20.66 -3.40
CA ASN A 214 8.84 21.35 -2.83
C ASN A 214 9.12 21.82 -1.41
N ARG A 215 8.49 22.92 -0.98
CA ARG A 215 8.65 23.53 0.33
C ARG A 215 7.33 23.54 1.07
N SER A 216 7.38 23.33 2.39
CA SER A 216 6.26 23.53 3.31
C SER A 216 6.69 24.34 4.51
N GLU A 217 5.89 25.34 4.88
CA GLU A 217 6.13 26.23 6.02
C GLU A 217 5.13 26.00 7.18
N ASP A 218 4.23 25.04 7.02
CA ASP A 218 3.14 24.73 7.95
C ASP A 218 3.18 23.29 8.49
N GLY A 219 4.38 22.70 8.52
CA GLY A 219 4.59 21.32 9.01
C GLY A 219 4.10 20.24 8.06
N GLY A 220 4.08 20.50 6.76
CA GLY A 220 3.71 19.54 5.72
C GLY A 220 2.22 19.49 5.38
N LYS A 221 1.41 20.42 5.90
CA LYS A 221 -0.02 20.49 5.58
C LYS A 221 -0.26 20.99 4.15
N THR A 222 0.48 22.04 3.76
CA THR A 222 0.49 22.56 2.39
C THR A 222 1.90 22.64 1.84
N TRP A 223 2.03 22.55 0.53
CA TRP A 223 3.30 22.55 -0.16
C TRP A 223 3.29 23.54 -1.32
N GLN A 224 4.34 24.34 -1.41
CA GLN A 224 4.53 25.29 -2.51
C GLN A 224 4.77 24.53 -3.82
N PRO A 225 4.57 25.20 -4.99
CA PRO A 225 4.85 24.62 -6.30
C PRO A 225 6.27 24.06 -6.40
N MET A 226 6.44 23.08 -7.28
CA MET A 226 7.72 22.47 -7.60
C MET A 226 8.71 23.51 -8.12
N GLN A 227 9.96 23.44 -7.64
CA GLN A 227 11.10 24.22 -8.12
C GLN A 227 12.16 23.27 -8.63
N ARG A 228 12.71 23.52 -9.82
CA ARG A 228 13.93 22.83 -10.28
C ARG A 228 15.13 23.47 -9.60
N VAL A 229 15.94 22.70 -8.91
CA VAL A 229 17.11 23.20 -8.15
C VAL A 229 18.43 22.80 -8.75
N LEU A 230 18.50 21.68 -9.47
CA LEU A 230 19.62 21.30 -10.32
C LEU A 230 19.07 20.85 -11.68
N ASP A 231 19.39 21.60 -12.72
CA ASP A 231 19.02 21.39 -14.09
C ASP A 231 20.23 21.80 -14.95
N ARG A 232 20.79 20.86 -15.70
CA ARG A 232 22.00 21.11 -16.53
C ARG A 232 21.66 21.61 -17.92
N LYS A 233 20.41 21.48 -18.35
CA LYS A 233 19.95 21.87 -19.68
C LYS A 233 20.80 21.29 -20.79
N GLU A 234 20.84 22.00 -21.92
CA GLU A 234 21.77 21.70 -22.99
C GLU A 234 23.18 22.11 -22.56
N TRP A 235 24.10 21.17 -22.59
CA TRP A 235 25.50 21.40 -22.23
C TRP A 235 26.42 20.45 -23.00
N GLY A 236 27.66 20.95 -23.34
CA GLY A 236 28.67 20.15 -24.01
C GLY A 236 28.22 19.70 -25.42
N ASN A 237 27.46 20.52 -26.15
CA ASN A 237 26.85 20.19 -27.46
C ASN A 237 25.88 19.01 -27.44
N LEU A 238 25.40 18.63 -26.28
CA LEU A 238 24.37 17.57 -26.12
C LEU A 238 23.06 18.17 -25.64
N PRO A 239 21.90 17.70 -26.18
CA PRO A 239 20.58 18.01 -25.65
C PRO A 239 20.42 17.64 -24.17
N GLU A 240 19.44 18.27 -23.50
CA GLU A 240 19.10 18.10 -22.09
C GLU A 240 18.95 16.63 -21.65
N LYS A 241 18.33 15.80 -22.48
CA LYS A 241 18.16 14.35 -22.23
C LYS A 241 19.46 13.56 -22.07
N TYR A 242 20.60 14.14 -22.45
CA TYR A 242 21.93 13.58 -22.26
C TYR A 242 22.74 14.29 -21.16
N ASN A 243 22.06 15.12 -20.37
CA ASN A 243 22.61 15.89 -19.27
C ASN A 243 21.84 15.70 -17.96
N GLY A 244 21.24 14.54 -17.76
CA GLY A 244 20.39 14.29 -16.61
C GLY A 244 21.16 14.40 -15.28
N VAL A 245 20.46 14.91 -14.26
CA VAL A 245 20.92 14.98 -12.88
C VAL A 245 19.99 14.16 -12.00
N SER A 246 20.51 13.17 -11.31
CA SER A 246 19.76 12.20 -10.53
C SER A 246 20.35 12.03 -9.12
N ASP A 247 19.74 11.14 -8.32
CA ASP A 247 20.18 10.81 -6.96
C ASP A 247 20.17 12.02 -6.02
N ALA A 248 19.01 12.66 -5.95
CA ALA A 248 18.76 13.85 -5.17
C ALA A 248 19.21 13.71 -3.70
N CYS A 249 20.07 14.60 -3.25
CA CYS A 249 20.52 14.69 -1.87
C CYS A 249 20.42 16.12 -1.36
N ILE A 250 19.93 16.31 -0.13
CA ILE A 250 19.83 17.61 0.52
C ILE A 250 20.37 17.54 1.95
N LEU A 251 21.10 18.56 2.35
CA LEU A 251 21.61 18.75 3.70
C LEU A 251 21.30 20.17 4.18
N SER A 252 20.88 20.31 5.44
CA SER A 252 20.77 21.58 6.14
C SER A 252 21.92 21.72 7.14
N ASP A 253 22.72 22.76 7.01
CA ASP A 253 23.71 23.10 8.03
C ASP A 253 23.03 23.91 9.16
N GLU A 254 22.85 23.28 10.29
CA GLU A 254 22.22 23.84 11.49
C GLU A 254 22.94 25.11 12.02
N LYS A 255 24.25 25.25 11.81
CA LYS A 255 25.03 26.38 12.29
C LYS A 255 24.85 27.62 11.44
N THR A 256 24.96 27.47 10.13
CA THR A 256 24.89 28.60 9.18
C THR A 256 23.51 28.82 8.61
N GLY A 257 22.63 27.79 8.64
CA GLY A 257 21.33 27.78 7.96
C GLY A 257 21.46 27.59 6.45
N THR A 258 22.64 27.20 5.96
CA THR A 258 22.89 26.95 4.54
C THR A 258 22.26 25.62 4.14
N LEU A 259 21.62 25.59 2.98
CA LEU A 259 21.10 24.37 2.37
C LEU A 259 22.04 23.94 1.24
N TYR A 260 22.51 22.71 1.31
CA TYR A 260 23.33 22.11 0.27
C TYR A 260 22.49 21.10 -0.50
N VAL A 261 22.50 21.19 -1.82
CA VAL A 261 21.88 20.22 -2.74
C VAL A 261 22.97 19.60 -3.59
N ALA A 262 22.95 18.27 -3.68
CA ALA A 262 23.84 17.50 -4.53
C ALA A 262 23.04 16.51 -5.38
N GLY A 263 23.59 16.17 -6.54
CA GLY A 263 23.06 15.18 -7.45
C GLY A 263 24.16 14.60 -8.33
N LEU A 264 23.96 13.41 -8.85
CA LEU A 264 24.84 12.78 -9.82
C LEU A 264 24.48 13.33 -11.23
N TRP A 265 25.38 14.10 -11.83
CA TRP A 265 25.24 14.52 -13.20
C TRP A 265 25.91 13.53 -14.13
N MET A 266 25.17 13.09 -15.15
CA MET A 266 25.67 12.18 -16.16
C MET A 266 25.58 12.85 -17.54
N HIS A 267 26.73 13.12 -18.13
CA HIS A 267 26.87 13.74 -19.45
C HIS A 267 27.31 12.69 -20.48
N GLY A 268 26.55 12.52 -21.55
CA GLY A 268 26.92 11.62 -22.64
C GLY A 268 25.77 10.79 -23.21
N VAL A 269 26.11 9.87 -24.08
CA VAL A 269 25.16 9.03 -24.84
C VAL A 269 25.45 7.56 -24.59
N LEU A 270 24.42 6.75 -24.40
CA LEU A 270 24.57 5.29 -24.37
C LEU A 270 24.72 4.78 -25.82
N ASP A 271 25.85 4.16 -26.13
CA ASP A 271 26.06 3.52 -27.41
C ASP A 271 25.14 2.32 -27.58
N GLY A 272 24.24 2.41 -28.57
CA GLY A 272 23.21 1.39 -28.80
C GLY A 272 23.75 0.03 -29.31
N LYS A 273 25.00 -0.02 -29.76
CA LYS A 273 25.64 -1.24 -30.26
C LYS A 273 26.41 -1.97 -29.19
N THR A 274 27.16 -1.22 -28.38
CA THR A 274 28.05 -1.79 -27.36
C THR A 274 27.42 -1.79 -25.97
N GLY A 275 26.33 -1.06 -25.75
CA GLY A 275 25.72 -0.84 -24.44
C GLY A 275 26.66 -0.06 -23.48
N ARG A 276 27.73 0.54 -23.98
CA ARG A 276 28.66 1.32 -23.18
C ARG A 276 28.29 2.78 -23.23
N TRP A 277 28.57 3.45 -22.13
CA TRP A 277 28.46 4.88 -22.02
C TRP A 277 29.57 5.57 -22.83
N VAL A 278 29.22 6.51 -23.66
CA VAL A 278 30.13 7.37 -24.39
C VAL A 278 29.92 8.77 -23.85
N GLU A 279 30.90 9.31 -23.17
CA GLU A 279 30.86 10.70 -22.69
C GLU A 279 30.70 11.65 -23.87
N GLY A 280 30.03 12.80 -23.60
CA GLY A 280 29.75 13.79 -24.62
C GLY A 280 31.01 14.31 -25.28
N LEU A 281 30.89 14.54 -26.54
CA LEU A 281 31.92 15.09 -27.41
C LEU A 281 32.09 16.59 -27.19
#